data_0fcc5ffa2328c0ad7e626bbc8e228d47
#
_entry.id   0fcc5ffa2328c0ad7e626bbc8e228d47
#
_cell.length_a   1.000
_cell.length_b   1.000
_cell.length_c   1.000
_cell.angle_alpha   90.00
_cell.angle_beta   90.00
_cell.angle_gamma   90.00
#
_symmetry.space_group_name_H-M   'P 1'
#
loop_
_entity.id
_entity.type
_entity.pdbx_description
1 polymer ?
#
loop_
_entity_poly.entity_id
_entity_poly.type
_entity_poly.pdbx_seq_one_letter_code
_entity_poly.pdbx_strand_id
1 'polypeptide(L)'
;IKRIVGIFNACWSLYAAMPSILEHSIITAYEKCGWDVDASEHKFDTPIFPSVDDVVVCVKDYIDRSDYSADTKGDYKAAIEKRLQDLCEGMFDKMFNRGSISDEELFNKNTIIDLSRTGSAETNSLIMGFLVIKLNEFRMSEGGMNKSLSIEIE
;
A
#
# COMPACT_ATOMS: atom_id res chain seq x y z
N ILE A 1 7.36 2.31 -5.11
CA ILE A 1 6.44 1.18 -5.41
C ILE A 1 7.04 -0.14 -4.95
N LYS A 2 8.28 -0.50 -5.32
CA LYS A 2 8.92 -1.79 -4.94
C LYS A 2 8.92 -2.07 -3.43
N ARG A 3 9.13 -1.05 -2.59
CA ARG A 3 9.05 -1.21 -1.11
C ARG A 3 7.64 -1.60 -0.67
N ILE A 4 6.61 -1.00 -1.26
CA ILE A 4 5.20 -1.31 -0.98
C ILE A 4 4.91 -2.76 -1.35
N VAL A 5 5.28 -3.19 -2.55
CA VAL A 5 5.13 -4.60 -2.99
C VAL A 5 5.89 -5.55 -2.07
N GLY A 6 7.08 -5.15 -1.60
CA GLY A 6 7.87 -5.93 -0.64
C GLY A 6 7.13 -6.17 0.67
N ILE A 7 6.42 -5.17 1.22
CA ILE A 7 5.59 -5.32 2.42
C ILE A 7 4.44 -6.29 2.15
N PHE A 8 3.69 -6.10 1.08
CA PHE A 8 2.61 -7.02 0.73
C PHE A 8 3.10 -8.45 0.60
N ASN A 9 4.25 -8.64 -0.08
CA ASN A 9 4.84 -9.97 -0.25
C ASN A 9 5.24 -10.59 1.09
N ALA A 10 5.84 -9.82 2.00
CA ALA A 10 6.22 -10.30 3.32
C ALA A 10 5.01 -10.67 4.20
N CYS A 11 3.93 -9.88 4.13
CA CYS A 11 2.74 -10.10 4.96
C CYS A 11 1.80 -11.17 4.37
N TRP A 12 1.67 -11.23 3.04
CA TRP A 12 0.70 -12.11 2.37
C TRP A 12 1.32 -13.36 1.76
N SER A 13 2.64 -13.53 1.86
CA SER A 13 3.37 -14.67 1.27
C SER A 13 2.97 -14.88 -0.20
N LEU A 14 3.05 -13.82 -0.99
CA LEU A 14 2.72 -13.87 -2.42
C LEU A 14 3.65 -14.85 -3.14
N TYR A 15 3.13 -15.61 -4.09
CA TYR A 15 3.89 -16.61 -4.83
C TYR A 15 3.74 -16.48 -6.35
N ALA A 16 4.60 -17.14 -7.10
CA ALA A 16 4.62 -17.16 -8.57
C ALA A 16 4.60 -15.75 -9.17
N ALA A 17 3.61 -15.43 -10.01
CA ALA A 17 3.49 -14.12 -10.65
C ALA A 17 2.81 -13.05 -9.79
N MET A 18 2.30 -13.39 -8.61
CA MET A 18 1.53 -12.45 -7.78
C MET A 18 2.26 -11.14 -7.42
N PRO A 19 3.55 -11.16 -7.01
CA PRO A 19 4.28 -9.91 -6.75
C PRO A 19 4.36 -9.02 -8.00
N SER A 20 4.60 -9.61 -9.16
CA SER A 20 4.68 -8.87 -10.43
C SER A 20 3.32 -8.33 -10.87
N ILE A 21 2.24 -9.08 -10.66
CA ILE A 21 0.87 -8.62 -10.93
C ILE A 21 0.57 -7.40 -10.07
N LEU A 22 0.87 -7.46 -8.78
CA LEU A 22 0.64 -6.36 -7.85
C LEU A 22 1.48 -5.13 -8.20
N GLU A 23 2.78 -5.31 -8.48
CA GLU A 23 3.69 -4.22 -8.88
C GLU A 23 3.17 -3.51 -10.14
N HIS A 24 2.85 -4.27 -11.19
CA HIS A 24 2.33 -3.72 -12.43
C HIS A 24 1.00 -2.99 -12.24
N SER A 25 0.11 -3.54 -11.41
CA SER A 25 -1.19 -2.94 -11.14
C SER A 25 -1.07 -1.63 -10.37
N ILE A 26 -0.14 -1.54 -9.41
CA ILE A 26 0.16 -0.28 -8.69
C ILE A 26 0.71 0.76 -9.68
N ILE A 27 1.69 0.39 -10.52
CA ILE A 27 2.24 1.29 -11.55
C ILE A 27 1.12 1.82 -12.45
N THR A 28 0.27 0.92 -12.96
CA THR A 28 -0.85 1.28 -13.83
C THR A 28 -1.86 2.22 -13.13
N ALA A 29 -2.11 2.01 -11.83
CA ALA A 29 -2.98 2.91 -11.06
C ALA A 29 -2.38 4.32 -10.95
N TYR A 30 -1.07 4.45 -10.69
CA TYR A 30 -0.38 5.73 -10.71
C TYR A 30 -0.42 6.42 -12.08
N GLU A 31 -0.15 5.67 -13.15
CA GLU A 31 -0.22 6.19 -14.53
C GLU A 31 -1.63 6.70 -14.91
N LYS A 32 -2.67 5.97 -14.49
CA LYS A 32 -4.07 6.40 -14.67
C LYS A 32 -4.38 7.71 -13.93
N CYS A 33 -3.74 7.94 -12.78
CA CYS A 33 -3.84 9.20 -12.03
C CYS A 33 -2.98 10.34 -12.64
N GLY A 34 -2.20 10.07 -13.68
CA GLY A 34 -1.41 11.09 -14.38
C GLY A 34 0.07 11.14 -13.97
N TRP A 35 0.57 10.14 -13.28
CA TRP A 35 1.99 10.02 -12.92
C TRP A 35 2.80 9.42 -14.06
N ASP A 36 3.97 10.00 -14.32
CA ASP A 36 5.08 9.31 -14.96
C ASP A 36 5.92 8.68 -13.85
N VAL A 37 5.81 7.37 -13.69
CA VAL A 37 6.43 6.65 -12.57
C VAL A 37 7.95 6.60 -12.70
N ASP A 38 8.47 6.56 -13.93
CA ASP A 38 9.91 6.50 -14.20
C ASP A 38 10.58 7.85 -13.95
N ALA A 39 9.96 8.94 -14.38
CA ALA A 39 10.43 10.30 -14.13
C ALA A 39 10.08 10.79 -12.71
N SER A 40 9.16 10.13 -12.02
CA SER A 40 8.57 10.60 -10.75
C SER A 40 7.91 11.98 -10.87
N GLU A 41 7.29 12.25 -12.02
CA GLU A 41 6.63 13.52 -12.34
C GLU A 41 5.12 13.31 -12.47
N HIS A 42 4.36 14.37 -12.16
CA HIS A 42 2.91 14.38 -12.32
C HIS A 42 2.49 15.39 -13.38
N LYS A 43 1.52 15.03 -14.22
CA LYS A 43 1.06 15.85 -15.33
C LYS A 43 0.34 17.14 -14.91
N PHE A 44 -0.21 17.18 -13.70
CA PHE A 44 -1.01 18.31 -13.20
C PHE A 44 -0.30 18.98 -12.02
N ASP A 45 -0.57 20.27 -11.80
CA ASP A 45 0.02 21.04 -10.71
C ASP A 45 -0.34 20.48 -9.32
N THR A 46 -1.51 19.86 -9.18
CA THR A 46 -1.93 19.19 -7.96
C THR A 46 -1.84 17.68 -8.17
N PRO A 47 -0.90 16.99 -7.50
CA PRO A 47 -0.75 15.55 -7.62
C PRO A 47 -1.98 14.79 -7.11
N ILE A 48 -2.43 13.83 -7.90
CA ILE A 48 -3.50 12.89 -7.54
C ILE A 48 -2.85 11.53 -7.31
N PHE A 49 -3.13 10.93 -6.16
CA PHE A 49 -2.61 9.60 -5.82
C PHE A 49 -3.71 8.55 -5.96
N PRO A 50 -3.37 7.35 -6.47
CA PRO A 50 -4.34 6.26 -6.54
C PRO A 50 -4.75 5.81 -5.13
N SER A 51 -6.00 5.45 -4.98
CA SER A 51 -6.52 4.75 -3.82
C SER A 51 -6.25 3.25 -3.92
N VAL A 52 -6.50 2.50 -2.84
CA VAL A 52 -6.44 1.03 -2.90
C VAL A 52 -7.51 0.47 -3.83
N ASP A 53 -8.69 1.10 -3.90
CA ASP A 53 -9.75 0.74 -4.86
C ASP A 53 -9.27 0.82 -6.32
N ASP A 54 -8.50 1.86 -6.66
CA ASP A 54 -7.91 1.99 -8.01
C ASP A 54 -6.95 0.85 -8.32
N VAL A 55 -6.17 0.42 -7.32
CA VAL A 55 -5.26 -0.73 -7.45
C VAL A 55 -6.06 -2.03 -7.62
N VAL A 56 -7.15 -2.23 -6.87
CA VAL A 56 -8.06 -3.39 -7.02
C VAL A 56 -8.57 -3.50 -8.45
N VAL A 57 -9.06 -2.39 -9.01
CA VAL A 57 -9.53 -2.35 -10.40
C VAL A 57 -8.41 -2.74 -11.37
N CYS A 58 -7.20 -2.24 -11.17
CA CYS A 58 -6.07 -2.56 -12.03
C CYS A 58 -5.63 -4.02 -11.91
N VAL A 59 -5.62 -4.60 -10.71
CA VAL A 59 -5.34 -6.04 -10.49
C VAL A 59 -6.34 -6.91 -11.22
N LYS A 60 -7.63 -6.60 -11.08
CA LYS A 60 -8.70 -7.32 -11.75
C LYS A 60 -8.55 -7.27 -13.27
N ASP A 61 -8.36 -6.07 -13.82
CA ASP A 61 -8.16 -5.86 -15.25
C ASP A 61 -6.95 -6.65 -15.77
N TYR A 62 -5.84 -6.65 -15.03
CA TYR A 62 -4.63 -7.39 -15.41
C TYR A 62 -4.88 -8.89 -15.46
N ILE A 63 -5.47 -9.46 -14.40
CA ILE A 63 -5.75 -10.91 -14.33
C ILE A 63 -6.73 -11.31 -15.41
N ASP A 64 -7.80 -10.55 -15.67
CA ASP A 64 -8.83 -10.86 -16.67
C ASP A 64 -8.26 -10.88 -18.10
N ARG A 65 -7.33 -9.97 -18.42
CA ARG A 65 -6.70 -9.88 -19.75
C ARG A 65 -5.51 -10.81 -19.95
N SER A 66 -5.00 -11.42 -18.86
CA SER A 66 -3.86 -12.35 -18.94
C SER A 66 -4.26 -13.65 -19.65
N ASP A 67 -3.27 -14.36 -20.18
CA ASP A 67 -3.45 -15.68 -20.82
C ASP A 67 -3.40 -16.85 -19.82
N TYR A 68 -3.54 -16.58 -18.50
CA TYR A 68 -3.57 -17.62 -17.49
C TYR A 68 -4.83 -18.49 -17.63
N SER A 69 -4.72 -19.75 -17.22
CA SER A 69 -5.88 -20.65 -17.14
C SER A 69 -6.97 -20.10 -16.20
N ALA A 70 -8.20 -20.54 -16.37
CA ALA A 70 -9.32 -20.10 -15.51
C ALA A 70 -9.06 -20.38 -14.03
N ASP A 71 -8.46 -21.54 -13.71
CA ASP A 71 -8.11 -21.92 -12.34
C ASP A 71 -7.05 -20.98 -11.77
N THR A 72 -5.97 -20.71 -12.52
CA THR A 72 -4.92 -19.79 -12.12
C THR A 72 -5.45 -18.35 -11.90
N LYS A 73 -6.35 -17.88 -12.77
CA LYS A 73 -7.02 -16.59 -12.60
C LYS A 73 -7.84 -16.56 -11.32
N GLY A 74 -8.56 -17.65 -11.01
CA GLY A 74 -9.32 -17.81 -9.78
C GLY A 74 -8.42 -17.71 -8.53
N ASP A 75 -7.30 -18.42 -8.54
CA ASP A 75 -6.32 -18.40 -7.45
C ASP A 75 -5.73 -17.01 -7.22
N TYR A 76 -5.33 -16.30 -8.29
CA TYR A 76 -4.76 -14.96 -8.19
C TYR A 76 -5.79 -13.93 -7.71
N LYS A 77 -7.04 -14.03 -8.16
CA LYS A 77 -8.14 -13.19 -7.66
C LYS A 77 -8.38 -13.43 -6.17
N ALA A 78 -8.47 -14.67 -5.74
CA ALA A 78 -8.65 -15.00 -4.34
C ALA A 78 -7.49 -14.51 -3.46
N ALA A 79 -6.25 -14.59 -3.96
CA ALA A 79 -5.06 -14.27 -3.17
C ALA A 79 -4.72 -12.77 -3.15
N ILE A 80 -5.00 -12.01 -4.20
CA ILE A 80 -4.62 -10.59 -4.30
C ILE A 80 -5.86 -9.71 -4.29
N GLU A 81 -6.78 -9.89 -5.24
CA GLU A 81 -7.95 -9.01 -5.41
C GLU A 81 -8.80 -8.98 -4.14
N LYS A 82 -9.13 -10.15 -3.60
CA LYS A 82 -9.96 -10.24 -2.38
C LYS A 82 -9.28 -9.60 -1.18
N ARG A 83 -7.99 -9.85 -0.97
CA ARG A 83 -7.25 -9.26 0.16
C ARG A 83 -7.13 -7.74 0.06
N LEU A 84 -6.94 -7.20 -1.15
CA LEU A 84 -6.97 -5.75 -1.37
C LEU A 84 -8.35 -5.16 -1.13
N GLN A 85 -9.43 -5.85 -1.57
CA GLN A 85 -10.80 -5.43 -1.29
C GLN A 85 -11.08 -5.35 0.21
N ASP A 86 -10.60 -6.31 1.00
CA ASP A 86 -10.75 -6.29 2.46
C ASP A 86 -10.11 -5.03 3.09
N LEU A 87 -9.07 -4.46 2.47
CA LEU A 87 -8.48 -3.18 2.88
C LEU A 87 -9.32 -1.94 2.49
N CYS A 88 -10.27 -2.11 1.57
CA CYS A 88 -11.17 -1.03 1.15
C CYS A 88 -12.46 -0.99 1.97
N GLU A 89 -12.63 -1.89 2.95
CA GLU A 89 -13.85 -2.01 3.74
C GLU A 89 -13.69 -1.51 5.17
N GLY A 90 -14.76 -0.92 5.72
CA GLY A 90 -14.90 -0.60 7.14
C GLY A 90 -13.84 0.37 7.67
N MET A 91 -13.11 -0.06 8.70
CA MET A 91 -12.08 0.76 9.35
C MET A 91 -10.86 0.95 8.45
N PHE A 92 -10.52 -0.06 7.63
CA PHE A 92 -9.36 -0.03 6.75
C PHE A 92 -9.52 0.97 5.61
N ASP A 93 -10.73 1.17 5.07
CA ASP A 93 -11.02 2.21 4.08
C ASP A 93 -10.56 3.60 4.57
N LYS A 94 -10.80 3.91 5.84
CA LYS A 94 -10.38 5.19 6.43
C LYS A 94 -8.87 5.31 6.55
N MET A 95 -8.15 4.21 6.76
CA MET A 95 -6.69 4.20 6.91
C MET A 95 -5.98 4.26 5.56
N PHE A 96 -6.46 3.52 4.56
CA PHE A 96 -5.77 3.34 3.29
C PHE A 96 -6.30 4.23 2.16
N ASN A 97 -7.59 4.57 2.14
CA ASN A 97 -8.19 5.36 1.08
C ASN A 97 -8.48 6.81 1.46
N ARG A 98 -8.73 7.09 2.74
CA ARG A 98 -9.17 8.42 3.19
C ARG A 98 -8.26 9.00 4.26
N GLY A 99 -7.00 8.60 4.27
CA GLY A 99 -6.02 9.00 5.28
C GLY A 99 -6.10 10.48 5.61
N SER A 100 -6.44 10.80 6.86
CA SER A 100 -6.63 12.16 7.33
C SER A 100 -5.59 12.57 8.38
N ILE A 101 -4.72 11.65 8.80
CA ILE A 101 -3.69 11.97 9.80
C ILE A 101 -2.46 12.46 9.05
N SER A 102 -2.04 13.69 9.33
CA SER A 102 -0.83 14.25 8.75
C SER A 102 0.43 13.55 9.29
N ASP A 103 1.48 13.52 8.48
CA ASP A 103 2.76 12.95 8.89
C ASP A 103 3.35 13.66 10.10
N GLU A 104 3.12 14.97 10.21
CA GLU A 104 3.50 15.78 11.37
C GLU A 104 2.79 15.35 12.66
N GLU A 105 1.50 15.05 12.58
CA GLU A 105 0.74 14.54 13.71
C GLU A 105 1.15 13.13 14.10
N LEU A 106 1.49 12.32 13.12
CA LEU A 106 1.83 10.92 13.33
C LEU A 106 3.26 10.74 13.88
N PHE A 107 4.22 11.56 13.41
CA PHE A 107 5.65 11.31 13.65
C PHE A 107 6.39 12.39 14.46
N ASN A 108 5.81 13.57 14.64
CA ASN A 108 6.40 14.65 15.45
C ASN A 108 5.68 14.89 16.77
N LYS A 109 4.67 14.09 17.09
CA LYS A 109 3.97 14.09 18.38
C LYS A 109 4.10 12.73 19.06
N ASN A 110 3.85 12.69 20.36
CA ASN A 110 3.70 11.41 21.07
C ASN A 110 2.38 10.77 20.63
N THR A 111 2.47 9.76 19.80
CA THR A 111 1.32 9.08 19.20
C THR A 111 1.33 7.61 19.59
N ILE A 112 0.18 7.11 20.04
CA ILE A 112 -0.05 5.69 20.30
C ILE A 112 -0.98 5.17 19.21
N ILE A 113 -0.55 4.12 18.51
CA ILE A 113 -1.34 3.47 17.47
C ILE A 113 -1.81 2.12 18.01
N ASP A 114 -3.09 2.02 18.32
CA ASP A 114 -3.71 0.79 18.83
C ASP A 114 -4.15 -0.09 17.65
N LEU A 115 -3.49 -1.23 17.47
CA LEU A 115 -3.79 -2.22 16.44
C LEU A 115 -4.58 -3.43 16.99
N SER A 116 -5.01 -3.41 18.24
CA SER A 116 -5.70 -4.55 18.89
C SER A 116 -7.02 -4.95 18.21
N ARG A 117 -7.62 -4.05 17.43
CA ARG A 117 -8.94 -4.24 16.80
C ARG A 117 -8.88 -4.53 15.30
N THR A 118 -7.71 -4.75 14.73
CA THR A 118 -7.56 -4.97 13.29
C THR A 118 -7.93 -6.38 12.83
N GLY A 119 -8.12 -7.31 13.75
CA GLY A 119 -8.69 -8.63 13.50
C GLY A 119 -7.70 -9.68 12.97
N SER A 120 -6.53 -9.31 12.43
CA SER A 120 -5.54 -10.29 11.98
C SER A 120 -4.09 -9.82 12.16
N ALA A 121 -3.21 -10.78 12.47
CA ALA A 121 -1.77 -10.51 12.56
C ALA A 121 -1.17 -10.07 11.20
N GLU A 122 -1.69 -10.58 10.09
CA GLU A 122 -1.27 -10.18 8.74
C GLU A 122 -1.56 -8.71 8.49
N THR A 123 -2.75 -8.24 8.85
CA THR A 123 -3.15 -6.84 8.72
C THR A 123 -2.33 -5.94 9.63
N ASN A 124 -2.06 -6.36 10.87
CA ASN A 124 -1.18 -5.62 11.77
C ASN A 124 0.21 -5.46 11.18
N SER A 125 0.79 -6.55 10.68
CA SER A 125 2.10 -6.52 10.04
C SER A 125 2.14 -5.61 8.81
N LEU A 126 1.06 -5.59 8.03
CA LEU A 126 0.92 -4.71 6.86
C LEU A 126 0.91 -3.24 7.27
N ILE A 127 0.08 -2.87 8.25
CA ILE A 127 0.01 -1.51 8.79
C ILE A 127 1.36 -1.07 9.34
N MET A 128 2.00 -1.93 10.14
CA MET A 128 3.34 -1.66 10.69
C MET A 128 4.37 -1.42 9.58
N GLY A 129 4.36 -2.24 8.53
CA GLY A 129 5.24 -2.08 7.38
C GLY A 129 5.05 -0.75 6.68
N PHE A 130 3.81 -0.33 6.45
CA PHE A 130 3.51 0.99 5.86
C PHE A 130 3.92 2.14 6.77
N LEU A 131 3.67 2.05 8.06
CA LEU A 131 4.09 3.07 9.03
C LEU A 131 5.61 3.25 9.05
N VAL A 132 6.37 2.16 9.00
CA VAL A 132 7.85 2.23 8.93
C VAL A 132 8.33 2.90 7.65
N ILE A 133 7.74 2.56 6.48
CA ILE A 133 8.10 3.24 5.23
C ILE A 133 7.76 4.73 5.32
N LYS A 134 6.57 5.07 5.76
CA LYS A 134 6.10 6.45 5.85
C LYS A 134 6.95 7.27 6.81
N LEU A 135 7.31 6.71 7.95
CA LEU A 135 8.25 7.33 8.89
C LEU A 135 9.61 7.58 8.24
N ASN A 136 10.15 6.58 7.54
CA ASN A 136 11.45 6.73 6.87
C ASN A 136 11.41 7.84 5.80
N GLU A 137 10.35 7.88 4.99
CA GLU A 137 10.16 8.93 3.97
C GLU A 137 10.02 10.31 4.61
N PHE A 138 9.23 10.44 5.67
CA PHE A 138 9.08 11.67 6.41
C PHE A 138 10.40 12.18 6.97
N ARG A 139 11.21 11.31 7.58
CA ARG A 139 12.52 11.68 8.12
C ARG A 139 13.53 12.05 7.05
N MET A 140 13.49 11.38 5.91
CA MET A 140 14.37 11.71 4.78
C MET A 140 13.99 13.04 4.14
N SER A 141 12.72 13.39 4.07
CA SER A 141 12.25 14.67 3.50
C SER A 141 12.60 15.88 4.39
N GLU A 142 12.64 15.71 5.72
CA GLU A 142 13.02 16.77 6.67
C GLU A 142 14.54 17.07 6.72
N GLY A 143 15.32 16.54 5.80
CA GLY A 143 16.76 16.85 5.70
C GLY A 143 17.61 16.30 6.84
N GLY A 144 17.23 15.15 7.39
CA GLY A 144 18.08 14.41 8.34
C GLY A 144 18.25 15.09 9.71
N MET A 145 17.29 15.88 10.16
CA MET A 145 17.33 16.39 11.53
C MET A 145 17.30 15.23 12.51
N ASN A 146 18.40 15.08 13.26
CA ASN A 146 18.64 14.07 14.30
C ASN A 146 17.67 14.25 15.46
N LYS A 147 16.41 13.89 15.29
CA LYS A 147 15.53 13.61 16.43
C LYS A 147 15.60 12.10 16.66
N SER A 148 16.14 11.69 17.80
CA SER A 148 16.08 10.28 18.21
C SER A 148 14.62 9.87 18.34
N LEU A 149 14.21 8.86 17.59
CA LEU A 149 12.91 8.24 17.69
C LEU A 149 13.08 6.89 18.37
N SER A 150 12.37 6.65 19.47
CA SER A 150 12.18 5.31 20.00
C SER A 150 10.83 4.78 19.55
N ILE A 151 10.84 3.58 18.94
CA ILE A 151 9.63 2.84 18.60
C ILE A 151 9.56 1.68 19.60
N GLU A 152 8.55 1.70 20.45
CA GLU A 152 8.21 0.57 21.32
C GLU A 152 7.01 -0.16 20.70
N ILE A 153 7.15 -1.47 20.53
CA ILE A 153 6.10 -2.34 20.02
C ILE A 153 5.68 -3.27 21.16
N GLU A 154 4.46 -3.11 21.63
CA GLU A 154 3.83 -4.00 22.59
C GLU A 154 2.94 -5.04 21.89
#